data_3467dcb3e1b1671ba85539d191fa3e5a
#
_entry.id   3467dcb3e1b1671ba85539d191fa3e5a
#
_cell.length_a   1.000
_cell.length_b   1.000
_cell.length_c   1.000
_cell.angle_alpha   90.00
_cell.angle_beta   90.00
_cell.angle_gamma   90.00
#
_symmetry.space_group_name_H-M   'P 1'
#
loop_
_entity.id
_entity.type
_entity.pdbx_description
1 polymer ?
#
loop_
_entity_poly.entity_id
_entity_poly.type
_entity_poly.pdbx_seq_one_letter_code
_entity_poly.pdbx_strand_id
1 'polypeptide(L)'
;MLSRRRVIAGVLGLMTTSVVTNSSAANAVSKVEIKSKKKNNKKVSKVTDSAESALDPQVLTSPTKQVVFYSPHPDDELLSFGPIAAEYQALGYELIYVLITAGSTTVARRLINGELASPGNGTRFVYRGKRDPAMSGYSLLSEADVGKARTIEFKSAAAEMGVHPDKVTCLDILENNTVPLLSCQEIIQQTINKYPNAIHWSMSTLDVHPHHRSVGESLRLVTESSNTRKAFAISRVGWNQIMDQETAQNPSIPKIYHFKPDASRMQRIRNAALTYNAWNPAANSFAIGYASVPSQFEKLESEGDARYAITAPTLDSVSKWIATAF
;
A
#
# COMPACT_ATOMS: atom_id res chain seq x y z
N MET A 1 56.92 -19.29 18.22
CA MET A 1 56.63 -18.81 19.60
C MET A 1 55.16 -18.75 19.83
N LEU A 2 54.69 -19.60 20.71
CA LEU A 2 53.47 -19.63 21.51
C LEU A 2 52.09 -19.36 20.86
N SER A 3 51.47 -20.51 20.56
CA SER A 3 50.03 -20.77 20.48
C SER A 3 49.24 -20.34 21.73
N ARG A 4 48.05 -19.75 21.53
CA ARG A 4 46.97 -19.75 22.54
C ARG A 4 45.69 -20.25 21.92
N ARG A 5 45.40 -21.53 22.14
CA ARG A 5 44.06 -22.13 22.01
C ARG A 5 43.18 -21.61 23.15
N ARG A 6 42.02 -21.09 22.85
CA ARG A 6 40.89 -20.92 23.82
C ARG A 6 39.79 -21.93 23.49
N VAL A 7 39.57 -22.81 24.44
CA VAL A 7 38.46 -23.74 24.55
C VAL A 7 37.27 -22.94 25.04
N ILE A 8 36.13 -22.98 24.36
CA ILE A 8 34.87 -22.52 24.87
C ILE A 8 33.97 -23.71 25.07
N ALA A 9 33.62 -23.92 26.34
CA ALA A 9 32.71 -24.94 26.82
C ALA A 9 31.27 -24.68 26.36
N GLY A 10 30.59 -25.76 25.93
CA GLY A 10 29.20 -25.73 25.57
C GLY A 10 28.29 -25.68 26.80
N VAL A 11 27.26 -24.89 26.72
CA VAL A 11 26.12 -24.90 27.63
C VAL A 11 24.95 -25.54 26.88
N LEU A 12 24.58 -26.78 27.31
CA LEU A 12 23.34 -27.43 26.92
C LEU A 12 22.19 -26.76 27.65
N GLY A 13 21.34 -26.06 26.90
CA GLY A 13 20.06 -25.56 27.39
C GLY A 13 18.95 -26.56 27.04
N LEU A 14 18.30 -27.15 28.04
CA LEU A 14 17.09 -27.98 27.90
C LEU A 14 15.95 -27.12 27.35
N MET A 15 15.39 -27.52 26.22
CA MET A 15 14.09 -27.02 25.77
C MET A 15 12.96 -27.87 26.34
N THR A 16 12.16 -27.29 27.18
CA THR A 16 10.89 -27.86 27.60
C THR A 16 9.81 -27.51 26.56
N THR A 17 9.27 -28.53 25.91
CA THR A 17 8.12 -28.43 25.02
C THR A 17 6.84 -28.37 25.82
N SER A 18 6.15 -27.22 25.82
CA SER A 18 4.78 -27.11 26.30
C SER A 18 3.81 -27.47 25.17
N VAL A 19 3.10 -28.57 25.38
CA VAL A 19 1.98 -29.00 24.53
C VAL A 19 0.75 -28.14 24.88
N VAL A 20 0.28 -27.33 23.94
CA VAL A 20 -1.02 -26.65 24.07
C VAL A 20 -2.09 -27.52 23.43
N THR A 21 -2.96 -28.09 24.25
CA THR A 21 -4.14 -28.83 23.79
C THR A 21 -5.24 -27.86 23.39
N ASN A 22 -5.63 -27.92 22.11
CA ASN A 22 -6.81 -27.23 21.59
C ASN A 22 -8.08 -27.97 22.05
N SER A 23 -8.90 -27.34 22.88
CA SER A 23 -10.27 -27.77 23.14
C SER A 23 -11.22 -27.15 22.10
N SER A 24 -11.85 -28.03 21.33
CA SER A 24 -12.94 -27.70 20.41
C SER A 24 -14.18 -27.25 21.18
N ALA A 25 -14.67 -26.04 20.94
CA ALA A 25 -16.01 -25.61 21.36
C ALA A 25 -16.99 -25.82 20.20
N ALA A 26 -17.97 -26.69 20.45
CA ALA A 26 -19.01 -27.04 19.52
C ALA A 26 -20.07 -25.94 19.38
N ASN A 27 -20.57 -25.79 18.15
CA ASN A 27 -21.67 -24.92 17.75
C ASN A 27 -22.98 -25.21 18.48
N ALA A 28 -23.54 -24.19 19.11
CA ALA A 28 -24.94 -24.17 19.53
C ALA A 28 -25.71 -23.24 18.59
N VAL A 29 -26.48 -23.84 17.69
CA VAL A 29 -27.46 -23.15 16.82
C VAL A 29 -28.75 -22.99 17.63
N SER A 30 -29.10 -21.77 18.04
CA SER A 30 -30.42 -21.48 18.60
C SER A 30 -31.40 -21.13 17.50
N LYS A 31 -32.42 -21.99 17.37
CA LYS A 31 -33.65 -21.75 16.56
C LYS A 31 -34.48 -20.65 17.23
N VAL A 32 -34.73 -19.58 16.52
CA VAL A 32 -35.74 -18.59 16.89
C VAL A 32 -37.04 -18.92 16.15
N GLU A 33 -38.07 -19.33 16.89
CA GLU A 33 -39.44 -19.52 16.41
C GLU A 33 -40.13 -18.19 16.18
N ILE A 34 -40.63 -17.99 14.96
CA ILE A 34 -41.48 -16.85 14.61
C ILE A 34 -42.91 -17.22 14.88
N LYS A 35 -43.52 -16.66 15.91
CA LYS A 35 -44.99 -16.73 16.14
C LYS A 35 -45.70 -15.65 15.34
N SER A 36 -46.47 -16.07 14.35
CA SER A 36 -47.43 -15.24 13.64
C SER A 36 -48.64 -14.93 14.51
N LYS A 37 -49.00 -13.64 14.67
CA LYS A 37 -50.33 -13.25 15.15
C LYS A 37 -51.09 -12.50 14.06
N LYS A 38 -52.28 -13.07 13.76
CA LYS A 38 -53.27 -12.65 12.80
C LYS A 38 -54.19 -11.58 13.38
N LYS A 39 -54.70 -10.72 12.47
CA LYS A 39 -55.95 -9.95 12.44
C LYS A 39 -56.16 -8.76 13.39
N ASN A 40 -56.41 -7.58 12.79
CA ASN A 40 -57.76 -7.03 12.83
C ASN A 40 -57.97 -5.94 11.74
N ASN A 41 -59.04 -6.10 10.98
CA ASN A 41 -59.63 -5.14 10.07
C ASN A 41 -60.24 -3.96 10.84
N LYS A 42 -60.08 -2.71 10.37
CA LYS A 42 -61.15 -1.71 10.45
C LYS A 42 -60.99 -0.58 9.42
N LYS A 43 -61.91 -0.56 8.50
CA LYS A 43 -62.68 0.57 7.94
C LYS A 43 -61.98 1.76 7.31
N VAL A 44 -62.26 1.86 6.04
CA VAL A 44 -62.19 2.95 5.07
C VAL A 44 -62.81 4.27 5.61
N SER A 45 -62.06 5.37 5.44
CA SER A 45 -62.66 6.69 5.17
C SER A 45 -61.86 7.40 4.08
N LYS A 46 -62.55 7.78 3.06
CA LYS A 46 -62.13 8.52 1.89
C LYS A 46 -61.98 10.00 2.28
N VAL A 47 -60.81 10.60 2.04
CA VAL A 47 -60.65 12.04 1.92
C VAL A 47 -59.74 12.30 0.73
N THR A 48 -60.22 13.22 -0.06
CA THR A 48 -59.74 13.71 -1.35
C THR A 48 -58.51 14.57 -1.30
N ASP A 49 -57.75 14.46 -2.37
CA ASP A 49 -56.90 15.43 -3.04
C ASP A 49 -56.25 16.57 -2.27
N SER A 50 -54.92 16.52 -2.24
CA SER A 50 -54.09 17.60 -2.78
C SER A 50 -52.70 17.06 -3.00
N ALA A 51 -52.27 17.03 -4.27
CA ALA A 51 -50.90 16.69 -4.69
C ALA A 51 -49.99 17.86 -4.28
N GLU A 52 -49.35 17.72 -3.15
CA GLU A 52 -48.18 18.52 -2.79
C GLU A 52 -46.97 17.63 -3.01
N SER A 53 -46.30 17.87 -4.13
CA SER A 53 -45.00 17.28 -4.49
C SER A 53 -44.03 17.57 -3.36
N ALA A 54 -43.90 16.64 -2.43
CA ALA A 54 -42.80 16.63 -1.50
C ALA A 54 -41.54 16.37 -2.32
N LEU A 55 -40.83 17.45 -2.65
CA LEU A 55 -39.42 17.37 -3.08
C LEU A 55 -38.69 16.59 -2.00
N ASP A 56 -38.26 15.38 -2.42
CA ASP A 56 -37.35 14.54 -1.67
C ASP A 56 -36.17 15.43 -1.21
N PRO A 57 -35.92 15.60 0.09
CA PRO A 57 -34.79 16.38 0.53
C PRO A 57 -33.56 15.60 0.00
N GLN A 58 -32.96 16.11 -1.06
CA GLN A 58 -31.65 15.68 -1.50
C GLN A 58 -30.80 15.66 -0.23
N VAL A 59 -30.51 14.47 0.26
CA VAL A 59 -29.48 14.25 1.24
C VAL A 59 -28.22 14.80 0.60
N LEU A 60 -27.88 16.03 0.94
CA LEU A 60 -26.60 16.63 0.65
C LEU A 60 -25.58 15.76 1.39
N THR A 61 -25.23 14.62 0.78
CA THR A 61 -24.11 13.82 1.24
C THR A 61 -22.90 14.74 1.17
N SER A 62 -22.36 15.09 2.31
CA SER A 62 -21.07 15.80 2.39
C SER A 62 -20.13 15.13 1.40
N PRO A 63 -19.40 15.88 0.57
CA PRO A 63 -18.53 15.28 -0.43
C PRO A 63 -17.63 14.26 0.25
N THR A 64 -17.69 13.00 -0.19
CA THR A 64 -16.92 11.93 0.40
C THR A 64 -15.46 12.33 0.34
N LYS A 65 -14.81 12.39 1.52
CA LYS A 65 -13.38 12.65 1.59
C LYS A 65 -12.67 11.43 1.02
N GLN A 66 -12.07 11.55 -0.16
CA GLN A 66 -11.42 10.44 -0.86
C GLN A 66 -10.01 10.82 -1.28
N VAL A 67 -9.11 9.84 -1.23
CA VAL A 67 -7.75 9.98 -1.72
C VAL A 67 -7.36 8.73 -2.51
N VAL A 68 -6.80 8.94 -3.69
CA VAL A 68 -6.34 7.90 -4.60
C VAL A 68 -4.82 7.90 -4.63
N PHE A 69 -4.22 6.72 -4.51
CA PHE A 69 -2.79 6.50 -4.63
C PHE A 69 -2.49 5.59 -5.82
N TYR A 70 -1.70 6.07 -6.76
CA TYR A 70 -1.23 5.30 -7.91
C TYR A 70 0.15 4.72 -7.60
N SER A 71 0.19 3.45 -7.26
CA SER A 71 1.42 2.72 -6.92
C SER A 71 2.03 2.10 -8.16
N PRO A 72 3.22 2.49 -8.60
CA PRO A 72 3.91 1.85 -9.72
C PRO A 72 4.14 0.36 -9.51
N HIS A 73 4.58 -0.03 -8.31
CA HIS A 73 4.84 -1.42 -7.94
C HIS A 73 4.15 -1.80 -6.61
N PRO A 74 3.97 -3.11 -6.35
CA PRO A 74 3.62 -3.57 -5.01
C PRO A 74 4.77 -3.28 -4.04
N ASP A 75 4.55 -2.47 -3.07
CA ASP A 75 5.39 -1.92 -1.99
C ASP A 75 5.38 -0.38 -1.94
N ASP A 76 5.21 0.32 -3.07
CA ASP A 76 5.20 1.79 -3.12
C ASP A 76 4.04 2.41 -2.32
N GLU A 77 2.86 1.74 -2.26
CA GLU A 77 1.70 2.20 -1.48
C GLU A 77 2.04 2.31 0.00
N LEU A 78 3.02 1.55 0.45
CA LEU A 78 3.49 1.55 1.82
C LEU A 78 4.78 2.34 1.99
N LEU A 79 5.80 2.05 1.16
CA LEU A 79 7.13 2.66 1.28
C LEU A 79 7.12 4.16 0.98
N SER A 80 6.31 4.59 0.02
CA SER A 80 6.24 5.97 -0.43
C SER A 80 5.01 6.70 0.07
N PHE A 81 3.85 6.04 0.15
CA PHE A 81 2.59 6.66 0.54
C PHE A 81 2.12 6.29 1.95
N GLY A 82 2.61 5.20 2.56
CA GLY A 82 2.12 4.69 3.84
C GLY A 82 1.97 5.75 4.93
N PRO A 83 2.99 6.58 5.22
CA PRO A 83 2.87 7.62 6.22
C PRO A 83 1.72 8.60 5.98
N ILE A 84 1.56 9.11 4.74
CA ILE A 84 0.50 10.07 4.42
C ILE A 84 -0.87 9.39 4.31
N ALA A 85 -0.92 8.14 3.83
CA ALA A 85 -2.15 7.37 3.75
C ALA A 85 -2.74 7.12 5.15
N ALA A 86 -1.89 6.77 6.13
CA ALA A 86 -2.30 6.62 7.52
C ALA A 86 -2.87 7.92 8.11
N GLU A 87 -2.33 9.08 7.72
CA GLU A 87 -2.84 10.37 8.14
C GLU A 87 -4.20 10.68 7.51
N TYR A 88 -4.34 10.50 6.19
CA TYR A 88 -5.64 10.67 5.52
C TYR A 88 -6.72 9.81 6.15
N GLN A 89 -6.40 8.55 6.47
CA GLN A 89 -7.35 7.68 7.12
C GLN A 89 -7.77 8.20 8.50
N ALA A 90 -6.81 8.70 9.30
CA ALA A 90 -7.10 9.28 10.61
C ALA A 90 -7.99 10.54 10.50
N LEU A 91 -7.90 11.27 9.38
CA LEU A 91 -8.75 12.42 9.07
C LEU A 91 -10.12 12.02 8.46
N GLY A 92 -10.41 10.73 8.38
CA GLY A 92 -11.68 10.19 7.86
C GLY A 92 -11.77 10.16 6.33
N TYR A 93 -10.64 10.12 5.62
CA TYR A 93 -10.63 9.90 4.18
C TYR A 93 -10.75 8.41 3.86
N GLU A 94 -11.52 8.10 2.83
CA GLU A 94 -11.51 6.79 2.19
C GLU A 94 -10.28 6.67 1.31
N LEU A 95 -9.46 5.63 1.56
CA LEU A 95 -8.28 5.33 0.77
C LEU A 95 -8.64 4.48 -0.44
N ILE A 96 -8.08 4.82 -1.60
CA ILE A 96 -8.26 4.10 -2.87
C ILE A 96 -6.87 3.81 -3.43
N TYR A 97 -6.57 2.54 -3.67
CA TYR A 97 -5.28 2.12 -4.19
C TYR A 97 -5.41 1.58 -5.62
N VAL A 98 -4.53 2.07 -6.50
CA VAL A 98 -4.41 1.62 -7.89
C VAL A 98 -2.98 1.16 -8.11
N LEU A 99 -2.79 -0.15 -8.19
CA LEU A 99 -1.51 -0.77 -8.53
C LEU A 99 -1.37 -0.80 -10.05
N ILE A 100 -0.28 -0.23 -10.57
CA ILE A 100 -0.06 -0.09 -12.02
C ILE A 100 0.61 -1.34 -12.60
N THR A 101 1.65 -1.88 -11.94
CA THR A 101 2.31 -3.12 -12.39
C THR A 101 2.36 -4.14 -11.27
N ALA A 102 2.37 -5.42 -11.61
CA ALA A 102 2.53 -6.50 -10.63
C ALA A 102 3.98 -6.65 -10.14
N GLY A 103 4.94 -5.93 -10.71
CA GLY A 103 6.34 -5.98 -10.33
C GLY A 103 6.97 -7.37 -10.53
N SER A 104 6.55 -8.10 -11.54
CA SER A 104 6.93 -9.49 -11.84
C SER A 104 8.42 -9.66 -12.19
N THR A 105 9.05 -8.63 -12.75
CA THR A 105 10.45 -8.66 -13.24
C THR A 105 11.51 -8.39 -12.16
N THR A 106 11.14 -8.45 -10.89
CA THR A 106 12.06 -8.18 -9.77
C THR A 106 13.18 -9.19 -9.66
N VAL A 107 14.38 -8.73 -9.30
CA VAL A 107 15.53 -9.59 -8.99
C VAL A 107 15.27 -10.52 -7.78
N ALA A 108 14.32 -10.19 -6.92
CA ALA A 108 13.94 -11.03 -5.79
C ALA A 108 13.47 -12.43 -6.23
N ARG A 109 12.92 -12.59 -7.44
CA ARG A 109 12.62 -13.91 -8.01
C ARG A 109 13.81 -14.85 -7.97
N ARG A 110 14.99 -14.36 -8.33
CA ARG A 110 16.23 -15.14 -8.34
C ARG A 110 16.69 -15.52 -6.92
N LEU A 111 16.42 -14.66 -5.94
CA LEU A 111 16.67 -14.97 -4.53
C LEU A 111 15.71 -16.08 -4.02
N ILE A 112 14.42 -15.95 -4.35
CA ILE A 112 13.40 -16.92 -3.95
C ILE A 112 13.63 -18.27 -4.63
N ASN A 113 14.00 -18.28 -5.90
CA ASN A 113 14.32 -19.50 -6.65
C ASN A 113 15.67 -20.14 -6.27
N GLY A 114 16.43 -19.54 -5.36
CA GLY A 114 17.73 -20.06 -4.94
C GLY A 114 18.84 -19.93 -5.99
N GLU A 115 18.62 -19.15 -7.05
CA GLU A 115 19.64 -18.84 -8.05
C GLU A 115 20.73 -17.94 -7.47
N LEU A 116 20.33 -17.00 -6.62
CA LEU A 116 21.21 -16.09 -5.89
C LEU A 116 21.17 -16.38 -4.39
N ALA A 117 22.31 -16.15 -3.74
CA ALA A 117 22.35 -16.12 -2.28
C ALA A 117 21.89 -14.75 -1.79
N SER A 118 20.97 -14.73 -0.83
CA SER A 118 20.66 -13.50 -0.11
C SER A 118 21.80 -13.17 0.84
N PRO A 119 22.35 -11.95 0.82
CA PRO A 119 23.39 -11.54 1.75
C PRO A 119 22.87 -11.52 3.20
N GLY A 120 21.54 -11.47 3.37
CA GLY A 120 20.94 -11.10 4.63
C GLY A 120 21.46 -9.70 5.04
N ASN A 121 20.63 -8.85 5.50
CA ASN A 121 21.03 -7.48 5.89
C ASN A 121 21.13 -7.28 7.40
N GLY A 122 21.23 -8.38 8.16
CA GLY A 122 21.37 -8.31 9.61
C GLY A 122 20.03 -8.21 10.34
N THR A 123 18.92 -8.03 9.65
CA THR A 123 17.59 -8.06 10.26
C THR A 123 17.09 -9.47 10.47
N ARG A 124 16.20 -9.61 11.44
CA ARG A 124 15.58 -10.90 11.81
C ARG A 124 14.71 -11.51 10.72
N PHE A 125 14.43 -10.78 9.63
CA PHE A 125 13.41 -11.15 8.66
C PHE A 125 13.96 -11.55 7.30
N VAL A 126 15.21 -11.26 6.99
CA VAL A 126 15.78 -11.59 5.69
C VAL A 126 16.50 -12.91 5.76
N TYR A 127 16.03 -13.87 4.96
CA TYR A 127 16.69 -15.15 4.82
C TYR A 127 18.14 -14.97 4.32
N ARG A 128 19.09 -15.55 5.04
CA ARG A 128 20.50 -15.53 4.64
C ARG A 128 20.86 -16.81 3.88
N GLY A 129 21.54 -16.68 2.76
CA GLY A 129 22.02 -17.81 1.97
C GLY A 129 21.14 -18.10 0.76
N LYS A 130 21.33 -19.26 0.17
CA LYS A 130 20.52 -19.76 -0.95
C LYS A 130 19.31 -20.51 -0.42
N ARG A 131 18.13 -20.19 -0.96
CA ARG A 131 16.92 -20.98 -0.73
C ARG A 131 17.00 -22.27 -1.55
N ASP A 132 16.33 -23.29 -1.07
CA ASP A 132 16.07 -24.52 -1.79
C ASP A 132 14.54 -24.68 -1.95
N PRO A 133 13.99 -24.38 -3.12
CA PRO A 133 12.56 -24.50 -3.39
C PRO A 133 12.02 -25.90 -3.14
N ALA A 134 12.72 -26.94 -3.58
CA ALA A 134 12.28 -28.32 -3.43
C ALA A 134 12.20 -28.74 -1.95
N MET A 135 13.21 -28.40 -1.16
CA MET A 135 13.20 -28.66 0.29
C MET A 135 12.19 -27.80 1.03
N SER A 136 11.85 -26.62 0.48
CA SER A 136 10.86 -25.69 1.05
C SER A 136 9.44 -25.97 0.56
N GLY A 137 9.22 -26.99 -0.25
CA GLY A 137 7.90 -27.46 -0.67
C GLY A 137 7.21 -26.60 -1.74
N TYR A 138 7.96 -25.86 -2.55
CA TYR A 138 7.40 -25.10 -3.68
C TYR A 138 8.24 -25.28 -4.96
N SER A 139 7.59 -25.04 -6.11
CA SER A 139 8.26 -25.05 -7.42
C SER A 139 8.95 -23.71 -7.70
N LEU A 140 9.91 -23.70 -8.62
CA LEU A 140 10.50 -22.46 -9.11
C LEU A 140 9.42 -21.50 -9.61
N LEU A 141 9.49 -20.26 -9.14
CA LEU A 141 8.52 -19.24 -9.52
C LEU A 141 8.85 -18.68 -10.90
N SER A 142 7.86 -18.68 -11.79
CA SER A 142 7.88 -17.86 -13.01
C SER A 142 7.68 -16.38 -12.69
N GLU A 143 7.87 -15.48 -13.66
CA GLU A 143 7.52 -14.07 -13.50
C GLU A 143 6.04 -13.89 -13.20
N ALA A 144 5.16 -14.66 -13.86
CA ALA A 144 3.74 -14.62 -13.60
C ALA A 144 3.39 -15.03 -12.15
N ASP A 145 4.09 -16.04 -11.59
CA ASP A 145 3.89 -16.44 -10.19
C ASP A 145 4.35 -15.36 -9.22
N VAL A 146 5.47 -14.71 -9.53
CA VAL A 146 5.96 -13.54 -8.77
C VAL A 146 4.95 -12.41 -8.80
N GLY A 147 4.41 -12.05 -9.96
CA GLY A 147 3.40 -11.01 -10.08
C GLY A 147 2.14 -11.32 -9.25
N LYS A 148 1.66 -12.56 -9.29
CA LYS A 148 0.55 -13.02 -8.44
C LYS A 148 0.86 -12.90 -6.96
N ALA A 149 2.04 -13.39 -6.53
CA ALA A 149 2.45 -13.34 -5.13
C ALA A 149 2.57 -11.89 -4.63
N ARG A 150 3.20 -11.00 -5.40
CA ARG A 150 3.32 -9.58 -5.05
C ARG A 150 1.96 -8.87 -5.00
N THR A 151 1.03 -9.25 -5.88
CA THR A 151 -0.35 -8.73 -5.82
C THR A 151 -1.07 -9.15 -4.54
N ILE A 152 -0.81 -10.37 -4.03
CA ILE A 152 -1.33 -10.82 -2.73
C ILE A 152 -0.72 -10.00 -1.60
N GLU A 153 0.60 -9.78 -1.61
CA GLU A 153 1.30 -8.94 -0.62
C GLU A 153 0.70 -7.52 -0.60
N PHE A 154 0.54 -6.89 -1.76
CA PHE A 154 -0.07 -5.56 -1.91
C PHE A 154 -1.49 -5.49 -1.32
N LYS A 155 -2.37 -6.45 -1.68
CA LYS A 155 -3.73 -6.50 -1.16
C LYS A 155 -3.78 -6.71 0.35
N SER A 156 -2.86 -7.52 0.88
CA SER A 156 -2.74 -7.75 2.32
C SER A 156 -2.29 -6.50 3.06
N ALA A 157 -1.29 -5.78 2.52
CA ALA A 157 -0.83 -4.51 3.07
C ALA A 157 -1.94 -3.44 3.00
N ALA A 158 -2.67 -3.37 1.88
CA ALA A 158 -3.81 -2.46 1.74
C ALA A 158 -4.90 -2.74 2.80
N ALA A 159 -5.20 -4.01 3.08
CA ALA A 159 -6.16 -4.40 4.11
C ALA A 159 -5.71 -3.98 5.51
N GLU A 160 -4.42 -4.17 5.87
CA GLU A 160 -3.84 -3.69 7.12
C GLU A 160 -3.88 -2.16 7.23
N MET A 161 -3.73 -1.46 6.11
CA MET A 161 -3.92 -0.02 6.03
C MET A 161 -5.40 0.40 6.09
N GLY A 162 -6.33 -0.55 6.20
CA GLY A 162 -7.77 -0.30 6.31
C GLY A 162 -8.45 0.09 5.00
N VAL A 163 -7.87 -0.29 3.87
CA VAL A 163 -8.46 -0.10 2.54
C VAL A 163 -9.46 -1.23 2.27
N HIS A 164 -10.71 -0.87 1.94
CA HIS A 164 -11.71 -1.88 1.57
C HIS A 164 -11.33 -2.56 0.25
N PRO A 165 -11.53 -3.88 0.07
CA PRO A 165 -11.16 -4.60 -1.14
C PRO A 165 -11.70 -3.99 -2.44
N ASP A 166 -12.91 -3.41 -2.43
CA ASP A 166 -13.52 -2.73 -3.58
C ASP A 166 -12.81 -1.43 -4.00
N LYS A 167 -11.91 -0.94 -3.15
CA LYS A 167 -11.11 0.27 -3.36
C LYS A 167 -9.68 -0.06 -3.78
N VAL A 168 -9.39 -1.33 -4.02
CA VAL A 168 -8.10 -1.81 -4.50
C VAL A 168 -8.24 -2.30 -5.93
N THR A 169 -7.58 -1.60 -6.86
CA THR A 169 -7.47 -2.02 -8.26
C THR A 169 -6.04 -2.45 -8.52
N CYS A 170 -5.87 -3.68 -9.03
CA CYS A 170 -4.56 -4.19 -9.41
C CYS A 170 -4.53 -4.43 -10.91
N LEU A 171 -3.55 -3.81 -11.55
CA LEU A 171 -3.29 -3.91 -12.98
C LEU A 171 -1.92 -4.56 -13.17
N ASP A 172 -1.62 -4.97 -14.38
CA ASP A 172 -0.30 -5.45 -14.76
C ASP A 172 0.07 -4.83 -16.11
N ILE A 173 0.29 -3.49 -16.08
CA ILE A 173 0.59 -2.71 -17.29
C ILE A 173 2.10 -2.61 -17.42
N LEU A 174 2.67 -3.54 -18.14
CA LEU A 174 4.10 -3.54 -18.43
C LEU A 174 4.31 -3.96 -19.89
N GLU A 175 4.99 -3.14 -20.66
CA GLU A 175 5.38 -3.43 -22.03
C GLU A 175 6.89 -3.25 -22.19
N ASN A 176 7.57 -4.27 -22.66
CA ASN A 176 9.03 -4.24 -22.87
C ASN A 176 9.82 -3.70 -21.66
N ASN A 177 9.43 -4.10 -20.45
CA ASN A 177 9.99 -3.64 -19.17
C ASN A 177 9.81 -2.12 -18.90
N THR A 178 8.87 -1.49 -19.55
CA THR A 178 8.50 -0.09 -19.31
C THR A 178 7.02 0.02 -18.96
N VAL A 179 6.64 1.08 -18.26
CA VAL A 179 5.23 1.45 -18.08
C VAL A 179 4.84 2.37 -19.22
N PRO A 180 3.95 1.94 -20.17
CA PRO A 180 3.52 2.76 -21.28
C PRO A 180 2.77 4.00 -20.79
N LEU A 181 3.24 5.18 -21.22
CA LEU A 181 2.69 6.45 -20.76
C LEU A 181 1.20 6.60 -21.08
N LEU A 182 0.80 6.26 -22.33
CA LEU A 182 -0.60 6.38 -22.77
C LEU A 182 -1.54 5.48 -21.98
N SER A 183 -1.19 4.19 -21.81
CA SER A 183 -2.02 3.27 -21.03
C SER A 183 -2.18 3.74 -19.59
N CYS A 184 -1.12 4.29 -19.00
CA CYS A 184 -1.16 4.84 -17.65
C CYS A 184 -2.06 6.08 -17.60
N GLN A 185 -1.99 6.97 -18.58
CA GLN A 185 -2.86 8.15 -18.69
C GLN A 185 -4.35 7.77 -18.78
N GLU A 186 -4.68 6.78 -19.60
CA GLU A 186 -6.06 6.29 -19.75
C GLU A 186 -6.62 5.81 -18.42
N ILE A 187 -5.86 5.02 -17.65
CA ILE A 187 -6.28 4.53 -16.35
C ILE A 187 -6.44 5.65 -15.32
N ILE A 188 -5.50 6.57 -15.29
CA ILE A 188 -5.57 7.72 -14.41
C ILE A 188 -6.79 8.57 -14.76
N GLN A 189 -7.06 8.81 -16.04
CA GLN A 189 -8.24 9.56 -16.48
C GLN A 189 -9.55 8.86 -16.09
N GLN A 190 -9.64 7.54 -16.28
CA GLN A 190 -10.80 6.75 -15.85
C GLN A 190 -10.99 6.83 -14.34
N THR A 191 -9.90 6.78 -13.58
CA THR A 191 -9.95 6.87 -12.12
C THR A 191 -10.37 8.26 -11.65
N ILE A 192 -9.90 9.33 -12.29
CA ILE A 192 -10.33 10.71 -12.02
C ILE A 192 -11.83 10.86 -12.33
N ASN A 193 -12.30 10.32 -13.44
CA ASN A 193 -13.73 10.36 -13.79
C ASN A 193 -14.59 9.63 -12.76
N LYS A 194 -14.09 8.52 -12.21
CA LYS A 194 -14.77 7.75 -11.15
C LYS A 194 -14.74 8.46 -9.79
N TYR A 195 -13.67 9.20 -9.49
CA TYR A 195 -13.45 9.88 -8.21
C TYR A 195 -13.09 11.36 -8.41
N PRO A 196 -13.98 12.18 -9.00
CA PRO A 196 -13.65 13.53 -9.46
C PRO A 196 -13.30 14.51 -8.33
N ASN A 197 -13.77 14.24 -7.11
CA ASN A 197 -13.51 15.06 -5.93
C ASN A 197 -12.37 14.54 -5.05
N ALA A 198 -11.74 13.44 -5.43
CA ALA A 198 -10.63 12.87 -4.68
C ALA A 198 -9.35 13.71 -4.80
N ILE A 199 -8.42 13.46 -3.90
CA ILE A 199 -7.04 13.91 -4.03
C ILE A 199 -6.26 12.77 -4.69
N HIS A 200 -5.49 13.05 -5.73
CA HIS A 200 -4.76 12.06 -6.50
C HIS A 200 -3.27 12.14 -6.21
N TRP A 201 -2.71 11.05 -5.70
CA TRP A 201 -1.28 10.92 -5.37
C TRP A 201 -0.59 9.99 -6.37
N SER A 202 0.57 10.40 -6.84
CA SER A 202 1.47 9.59 -7.65
C SER A 202 2.91 9.75 -7.19
N MET A 203 3.82 9.01 -7.80
CA MET A 203 5.24 9.25 -7.64
C MET A 203 5.67 10.53 -8.37
N SER A 204 6.76 11.13 -7.94
CA SER A 204 7.28 12.35 -8.57
C SER A 204 7.90 12.06 -9.94
N THR A 205 7.75 13.01 -10.86
CA THR A 205 8.47 13.01 -12.15
C THR A 205 9.99 13.14 -11.99
N LEU A 206 10.44 13.54 -10.79
CA LEU A 206 11.87 13.63 -10.43
C LEU A 206 12.41 12.33 -9.85
N ASP A 207 11.57 11.30 -9.65
CA ASP A 207 12.02 10.04 -9.08
C ASP A 207 13.09 9.37 -9.93
N VAL A 208 13.97 8.62 -9.30
CA VAL A 208 15.08 7.93 -9.99
C VAL A 208 14.61 6.73 -10.78
N HIS A 209 13.50 6.10 -10.37
CA HIS A 209 12.97 4.92 -11.02
C HIS A 209 12.14 5.29 -12.26
N PRO A 210 12.41 4.72 -13.44
CA PRO A 210 11.71 5.10 -14.69
C PRO A 210 10.20 4.84 -14.63
N HIS A 211 9.74 3.74 -14.00
CA HIS A 211 8.31 3.46 -13.84
C HIS A 211 7.63 4.52 -12.96
N HIS A 212 8.28 4.94 -11.87
CA HIS A 212 7.78 6.01 -10.99
C HIS A 212 7.59 7.31 -11.79
N ARG A 213 8.61 7.70 -12.58
CA ARG A 213 8.51 8.89 -13.43
C ARG A 213 7.37 8.78 -14.45
N SER A 214 7.19 7.62 -15.09
CA SER A 214 6.11 7.43 -16.07
C SER A 214 4.73 7.58 -15.43
N VAL A 215 4.48 7.01 -14.27
CA VAL A 215 3.20 7.15 -13.54
C VAL A 215 3.00 8.60 -13.08
N GLY A 216 4.06 9.23 -12.56
CA GLY A 216 4.05 10.65 -12.18
C GLY A 216 3.75 11.58 -13.33
N GLU A 217 4.42 11.39 -14.44
CA GLU A 217 4.23 12.19 -15.66
C GLU A 217 2.82 11.99 -16.24
N SER A 218 2.28 10.77 -16.17
CA SER A 218 0.91 10.48 -16.58
C SER A 218 -0.11 11.29 -15.77
N LEU A 219 0.01 11.31 -14.44
CA LEU A 219 -0.86 12.13 -13.60
C LEU A 219 -0.70 13.63 -13.89
N ARG A 220 0.54 14.10 -14.05
CA ARG A 220 0.82 15.50 -14.37
C ARG A 220 0.13 15.92 -15.67
N LEU A 221 0.31 15.16 -16.74
CA LEU A 221 -0.25 15.46 -18.08
C LEU A 221 -1.78 15.41 -18.07
N VAL A 222 -2.38 14.36 -17.51
CA VAL A 222 -3.84 14.21 -17.45
C VAL A 222 -4.50 15.35 -16.66
N THR A 223 -3.79 15.91 -15.69
CA THR A 223 -4.34 16.96 -14.82
C THR A 223 -3.83 18.36 -15.13
N GLU A 224 -3.09 18.54 -16.23
CA GLU A 224 -2.44 19.82 -16.56
C GLU A 224 -3.42 20.99 -16.71
N SER A 225 -4.54 20.75 -17.39
CA SER A 225 -5.58 21.75 -17.65
C SER A 225 -6.81 21.63 -16.73
N SER A 226 -6.73 20.86 -15.65
CA SER A 226 -7.84 20.61 -14.75
C SER A 226 -7.59 21.13 -13.33
N ASN A 227 -8.69 21.34 -12.57
CA ASN A 227 -8.64 21.66 -11.15
C ASN A 227 -8.49 20.43 -10.25
N THR A 228 -8.08 19.28 -10.82
CA THR A 228 -7.88 18.05 -10.05
C THR A 228 -6.81 18.26 -8.98
N ARG A 229 -7.16 17.97 -7.73
CA ARG A 229 -6.23 18.03 -6.61
C ARG A 229 -5.21 16.90 -6.76
N LYS A 230 -3.93 17.24 -6.79
CA LYS A 230 -2.85 16.27 -7.00
C LYS A 230 -1.64 16.54 -6.13
N ALA A 231 -0.91 15.47 -5.80
CA ALA A 231 0.35 15.55 -5.10
C ALA A 231 1.29 14.40 -5.52
N PHE A 232 2.57 14.54 -5.21
CA PHE A 232 3.61 13.63 -5.69
C PHE A 232 4.55 13.24 -4.54
N ALA A 233 4.78 11.94 -4.37
CA ALA A 233 5.74 11.40 -3.43
C ALA A 233 7.07 11.10 -4.11
N ILE A 234 8.13 11.09 -3.32
CA ILE A 234 9.47 10.68 -3.75
C ILE A 234 9.78 9.34 -3.09
N SER A 235 10.21 8.37 -3.90
CA SER A 235 10.61 7.08 -3.35
C SER A 235 11.81 7.20 -2.43
N ARG A 236 11.92 6.30 -1.45
CA ARG A 236 13.06 6.27 -0.53
C ARG A 236 14.41 6.11 -1.25
N VAL A 237 14.44 5.44 -2.39
CA VAL A 237 15.65 5.33 -3.24
C VAL A 237 16.06 6.68 -3.80
N GLY A 238 15.08 7.50 -4.20
CA GLY A 238 15.31 8.82 -4.79
C GLY A 238 15.73 9.90 -3.80
N TRP A 239 15.54 9.69 -2.49
CA TRP A 239 15.72 10.74 -1.49
C TRP A 239 17.09 11.41 -1.54
N ASN A 240 18.17 10.62 -1.52
CA ASN A 240 19.52 11.18 -1.48
C ASN A 240 19.84 11.96 -2.76
N GLN A 241 19.47 11.41 -3.92
CA GLN A 241 19.77 12.07 -5.20
C GLN A 241 19.02 13.40 -5.36
N ILE A 242 17.80 13.49 -4.84
CA ILE A 242 17.01 14.73 -4.89
C ILE A 242 17.52 15.72 -3.85
N MET A 243 17.91 15.28 -2.67
CA MET A 243 18.51 16.15 -1.64
C MET A 243 19.84 16.75 -2.07
N ASP A 244 20.66 15.98 -2.79
CA ASP A 244 21.92 16.52 -3.36
C ASP A 244 21.67 17.62 -4.38
N GLN A 245 20.52 17.58 -5.09
CA GLN A 245 20.11 18.63 -6.02
C GLN A 245 19.52 19.85 -5.31
N GLU A 246 18.78 19.68 -4.20
CA GLU A 246 18.28 20.80 -3.37
C GLU A 246 19.40 21.67 -2.83
N THR A 247 20.49 21.06 -2.38
CA THR A 247 21.66 21.79 -1.89
C THR A 247 22.33 22.64 -2.96
N ALA A 248 22.08 22.37 -4.25
CA ALA A 248 22.59 23.15 -5.38
C ALA A 248 21.84 24.47 -5.64
N GLN A 249 20.85 24.86 -4.81
CA GLN A 249 20.07 26.10 -4.92
C GLN A 249 19.42 26.31 -6.31
N ASN A 250 18.95 25.22 -6.95
CA ASN A 250 18.28 25.32 -8.21
C ASN A 250 16.80 25.68 -8.02
N PRO A 251 16.33 26.87 -8.43
CA PRO A 251 14.93 27.28 -8.25
C PRO A 251 13.91 26.43 -9.05
N SER A 252 14.39 25.58 -9.95
CA SER A 252 13.55 24.65 -10.71
C SER A 252 13.20 23.39 -9.93
N ILE A 253 13.85 23.16 -8.76
CA ILE A 253 13.57 21.97 -7.96
C ILE A 253 12.42 22.30 -7.02
N PRO A 254 11.37 21.46 -7.00
CA PRO A 254 10.25 21.68 -6.11
C PRO A 254 10.68 21.55 -4.65
N LYS A 255 10.05 22.34 -3.79
CA LYS A 255 10.26 22.23 -2.34
C LYS A 255 9.88 20.83 -1.87
N ILE A 256 10.78 20.20 -1.12
CA ILE A 256 10.55 18.87 -0.52
C ILE A 256 10.00 19.06 0.88
N TYR A 257 8.90 18.38 1.14
CA TYR A 257 8.26 18.35 2.46
C TYR A 257 8.53 17.01 3.14
N HIS A 258 8.79 17.06 4.43
CA HIS A 258 8.95 15.90 5.28
C HIS A 258 7.68 15.70 6.09
N PHE A 259 7.22 14.47 6.17
CA PHE A 259 6.09 14.08 7.01
C PHE A 259 6.44 12.85 7.84
N LYS A 260 6.10 12.88 9.11
CA LYS A 260 6.30 11.77 10.03
C LYS A 260 5.01 11.53 10.83
N PRO A 261 4.39 10.34 10.70
CA PRO A 261 3.19 10.01 11.45
C PRO A 261 3.50 9.82 12.94
N ASP A 262 2.46 9.88 13.76
CA ASP A 262 2.56 9.54 15.18
C ASP A 262 2.75 8.03 15.41
N ALA A 263 2.93 7.65 16.69
CA ALA A 263 3.22 6.27 17.07
C ALA A 263 2.08 5.29 16.72
N SER A 264 0.83 5.72 16.80
CA SER A 264 -0.33 4.86 16.52
C SER A 264 -0.45 4.55 15.03
N ARG A 265 -0.25 5.56 14.19
CA ARG A 265 -0.21 5.42 12.72
C ARG A 265 0.98 4.60 12.28
N MET A 266 2.15 4.80 12.94
CA MET A 266 3.34 3.98 12.70
C MET A 266 3.12 2.50 13.01
N GLN A 267 2.33 2.17 14.02
CA GLN A 267 2.03 0.75 14.30
C GLN A 267 1.25 0.11 13.16
N ARG A 268 0.29 0.82 12.56
CA ARG A 268 -0.45 0.34 11.39
C ARG A 268 0.46 0.12 10.19
N ILE A 269 1.36 1.06 9.92
CA ILE A 269 2.35 0.95 8.84
C ILE A 269 3.27 -0.26 9.06
N ARG A 270 3.71 -0.50 10.30
CA ARG A 270 4.50 -1.69 10.64
C ARG A 270 3.74 -3.00 10.44
N ASN A 271 2.46 -3.04 10.81
CA ASN A 271 1.63 -4.22 10.56
C ASN A 271 1.51 -4.50 9.06
N ALA A 272 1.26 -3.46 8.26
CA ALA A 272 1.23 -3.59 6.81
C ALA A 272 2.59 -4.02 6.23
N ALA A 273 3.71 -3.52 6.75
CA ALA A 273 5.05 -3.94 6.33
C ALA A 273 5.31 -5.43 6.61
N LEU A 274 4.77 -5.98 7.70
CA LEU A 274 4.89 -7.40 8.03
C LEU A 274 4.22 -8.30 6.99
N THR A 275 3.20 -7.84 6.28
CA THR A 275 2.55 -8.63 5.22
C THR A 275 3.49 -8.89 4.05
N TYR A 276 4.37 -7.93 3.74
CA TYR A 276 5.42 -8.07 2.72
C TYR A 276 6.54 -9.03 3.12
N ASN A 277 6.66 -9.35 4.40
CA ASN A 277 7.62 -10.31 4.93
C ASN A 277 6.99 -11.66 5.27
N ALA A 278 5.72 -11.87 4.96
CA ALA A 278 5.04 -13.12 5.22
C ALA A 278 5.60 -14.25 4.34
N TRP A 279 5.92 -15.38 4.98
CA TRP A 279 6.43 -16.57 4.31
C TRP A 279 5.45 -17.72 4.50
N ASN A 280 4.69 -18.03 3.48
CA ASN A 280 3.79 -19.19 3.41
C ASN A 280 3.62 -19.64 1.95
N PRO A 281 4.55 -20.45 1.41
CA PRO A 281 4.48 -20.92 0.03
C PRO A 281 3.18 -21.62 -0.34
N ALA A 282 2.55 -22.33 0.59
CA ALA A 282 1.27 -23.01 0.36
C ALA A 282 0.12 -22.01 0.09
N ALA A 283 0.26 -20.75 0.55
CA ALA A 283 -0.68 -19.65 0.28
C ALA A 283 -0.13 -18.64 -0.74
N ASN A 284 0.87 -19.01 -1.54
CA ASN A 284 1.55 -18.13 -2.51
C ASN A 284 2.14 -16.84 -1.89
N SER A 285 2.57 -16.91 -0.64
CA SER A 285 3.25 -15.81 0.05
C SER A 285 4.73 -16.14 0.20
N PHE A 286 5.59 -15.35 -0.42
CA PHE A 286 7.01 -15.62 -0.55
C PHE A 286 7.92 -14.50 -0.04
N ALA A 287 7.38 -13.52 0.65
CA ALA A 287 8.10 -12.34 1.13
C ALA A 287 8.89 -11.61 0.02
N ILE A 288 8.32 -11.55 -1.20
CA ILE A 288 9.02 -11.04 -2.39
C ILE A 288 9.26 -9.53 -2.28
N GLY A 289 8.26 -8.76 -1.86
CA GLY A 289 8.39 -7.33 -1.72
C GLY A 289 9.49 -6.97 -0.73
N TYR A 290 9.49 -7.60 0.43
CA TYR A 290 10.55 -7.39 1.43
C TYR A 290 11.93 -7.81 0.91
N ALA A 291 12.03 -8.96 0.23
CA ALA A 291 13.28 -9.44 -0.37
C ALA A 291 13.81 -8.54 -1.50
N SER A 292 12.91 -7.79 -2.17
CA SER A 292 13.27 -6.85 -3.23
C SER A 292 14.03 -5.64 -2.69
N VAL A 293 13.55 -5.06 -1.59
CA VAL A 293 14.03 -3.77 -1.06
C VAL A 293 14.09 -3.74 0.48
N PRO A 294 14.77 -4.70 1.12
CA PRO A 294 14.72 -4.90 2.56
C PRO A 294 15.12 -3.65 3.35
N SER A 295 16.17 -2.94 2.91
CA SER A 295 16.64 -1.73 3.59
C SER A 295 15.63 -0.58 3.56
N GLN A 296 14.72 -0.55 2.59
CA GLN A 296 13.67 0.47 2.53
C GLN A 296 12.57 0.18 3.55
N PHE A 297 12.16 -1.08 3.69
CA PHE A 297 11.23 -1.49 4.75
C PHE A 297 11.80 -1.22 6.14
N GLU A 298 13.07 -1.57 6.40
CA GLU A 298 13.75 -1.27 7.67
C GLU A 298 13.76 0.21 8.01
N LYS A 299 14.05 1.05 7.02
CA LYS A 299 14.01 2.50 7.19
C LYS A 299 12.60 3.01 7.45
N LEU A 300 11.60 2.49 6.73
CA LEU A 300 10.21 2.84 6.99
C LEU A 300 9.81 2.47 8.42
N GLU A 301 10.15 1.29 8.89
CA GLU A 301 9.81 0.80 10.22
C GLU A 301 10.52 1.56 11.35
N SER A 302 11.76 2.01 11.11
CA SER A 302 12.57 2.70 12.10
C SER A 302 12.38 4.23 12.09
N GLU A 303 12.40 4.85 10.91
CA GLU A 303 12.34 6.30 10.74
C GLU A 303 10.88 6.78 10.60
N GLY A 304 10.06 6.05 9.85
CA GLY A 304 8.63 6.29 9.68
C GLY A 304 8.28 7.54 8.92
N ASP A 305 9.25 8.20 8.29
CA ASP A 305 9.01 9.41 7.53
C ASP A 305 8.73 9.15 6.05
N ALA A 306 8.12 10.10 5.38
CA ALA A 306 7.97 10.16 3.94
C ALA A 306 8.36 11.55 3.43
N ARG A 307 8.72 11.64 2.16
CA ARG A 307 9.12 12.88 1.51
C ARG A 307 8.27 13.12 0.27
N TYR A 308 7.82 14.35 0.12
CA TYR A 308 6.94 14.77 -0.96
C TYR A 308 7.57 15.91 -1.74
N ALA A 309 7.61 15.76 -3.06
CA ALA A 309 7.93 16.85 -3.96
C ALA A 309 6.63 17.41 -4.53
N ILE A 310 6.45 18.71 -4.42
CA ILE A 310 5.30 19.38 -4.97
C ILE A 310 5.79 20.32 -6.04
N THR A 311 5.40 20.04 -7.28
CA THR A 311 5.75 20.89 -8.43
C THR A 311 4.91 22.18 -8.42
N ALA A 312 5.57 23.34 -8.62
CA ALA A 312 4.85 24.59 -8.92
C ALA A 312 3.94 24.36 -10.17
N PRO A 313 2.75 24.90 -10.22
CA PRO A 313 2.13 26.03 -9.55
C PRO A 313 1.21 25.65 -8.37
N THR A 314 1.22 24.43 -7.90
CA THR A 314 0.36 23.93 -6.83
C THR A 314 0.96 24.14 -5.42
N LEU A 315 2.17 24.67 -5.33
CA LEU A 315 2.89 24.89 -4.07
C LEU A 315 2.08 25.68 -3.04
N ASP A 316 1.46 26.79 -3.42
CA ASP A 316 0.67 27.60 -2.50
C ASP A 316 -0.61 26.90 -2.06
N SER A 317 -1.26 26.16 -2.95
CA SER A 317 -2.48 25.43 -2.63
C SER A 317 -2.22 24.23 -1.75
N VAL A 318 -1.09 23.56 -1.93
CA VAL A 318 -0.74 22.37 -1.15
C VAL A 318 -0.10 22.74 0.18
N SER A 319 0.73 23.78 0.27
CA SER A 319 1.22 24.30 1.55
C SER A 319 0.06 24.76 2.44
N LYS A 320 -0.91 25.49 1.88
CA LYS A 320 -2.14 25.86 2.59
C LYS A 320 -3.00 24.64 2.90
N TRP A 321 -3.04 23.67 2.00
CA TRP A 321 -3.81 22.46 2.16
C TRP A 321 -3.19 21.52 3.19
N ILE A 322 -1.88 21.30 3.20
CA ILE A 322 -1.20 20.56 4.27
C ILE A 322 -1.39 21.30 5.60
N ALA A 323 -1.20 22.61 5.64
CA ALA A 323 -1.40 23.43 6.85
C ALA A 323 -2.87 23.46 7.34
N THR A 324 -3.84 23.17 6.48
CA THR A 324 -5.28 23.09 6.84
C THR A 324 -5.77 21.65 7.01
N ALA A 325 -5.02 20.67 6.55
CA ALA A 325 -5.36 19.25 6.66
C ALA A 325 -4.69 18.57 7.87
N PHE A 326 -3.70 19.21 8.45
CA PHE A 326 -2.97 18.80 9.64
C PHE A 326 -2.94 19.94 10.68
#